data_e283470b4a9e5211bd3dc75c2de95dd3
#
_entry.id   e283470b4a9e5211bd3dc75c2de95dd3
#
_cell.length_a   1.000
_cell.length_b   1.000
_cell.length_c   1.000
_cell.angle_alpha   90.00
_cell.angle_beta   90.00
_cell.angle_gamma   90.00
#
_symmetry.space_group_name_H-M   'P 1'
#
loop_
_entity.id
_entity.type
_entity.pdbx_description
1 polymer ?
#
loop_
_entity_poly.entity_id
_entity_poly.type
_entity_poly.pdbx_seq_one_letter_code
_entity_poly.pdbx_strand_id
1 'polypeptide(L)'
;MRLIKAFITTCLLVASTCALAQDANLKKILNERLPSLPKIEEISKTPMPGVFEIRVQGNEIFYTDAKGDFLIQGALIDTKQKRNLTEERNDKLSAIPFDSLPVKFAFTQVKGNGKRKLVVFADPNCGYCKRFERDLQKIDNVTIYHLMYPVLGEDSKAKSRNIACAKDRAKTWNDWMLQGIAPPVVACDTHNIDAIVEFGKKNRINGTPTLFAADGTRVPGAIEAAQIESMLNAVKP
;
A
#
# COMPACT_ATOMS: atom_id res chain seq x y z
N MET A 1 18.59 2.20 -48.99
CA MET A 1 18.61 2.06 -47.52
C MET A 1 18.07 3.25 -46.73
N ARG A 2 18.03 4.48 -47.24
CA ARG A 2 17.49 5.68 -46.52
C ARG A 2 15.95 5.79 -46.53
N LEU A 3 15.25 5.29 -47.53
CA LEU A 3 13.79 5.33 -47.67
C LEU A 3 13.04 4.40 -46.72
N ILE A 4 13.62 3.25 -46.34
CA ILE A 4 12.98 2.28 -45.43
C ILE A 4 12.98 2.79 -43.96
N LYS A 5 14.01 3.56 -43.57
CA LYS A 5 14.07 4.14 -42.21
C LYS A 5 13.03 5.23 -41.99
N ALA A 6 12.68 6.01 -42.99
CA ALA A 6 11.66 7.06 -42.89
C ALA A 6 10.25 6.49 -42.74
N PHE A 7 9.93 5.37 -43.38
CA PHE A 7 8.61 4.73 -43.27
C PHE A 7 8.37 4.10 -41.91
N ILE A 8 9.39 3.53 -41.26
CA ILE A 8 9.26 2.91 -39.92
C ILE A 8 9.03 3.98 -38.83
N THR A 9 9.70 5.14 -38.93
CA THR A 9 9.56 6.23 -37.96
C THR A 9 8.19 6.89 -38.04
N THR A 10 7.60 7.00 -39.23
CA THR A 10 6.27 7.60 -39.44
C THR A 10 5.14 6.69 -38.91
N CYS A 11 5.25 5.36 -39.07
CA CYS A 11 4.25 4.43 -38.52
C CYS A 11 4.22 4.39 -36.97
N LEU A 12 5.38 4.54 -36.31
CA LEU A 12 5.43 4.56 -34.83
C LEU A 12 4.78 5.81 -34.24
N LEU A 13 4.90 6.98 -34.89
CA LEU A 13 4.27 8.24 -34.45
C LEU A 13 2.75 8.21 -34.60
N VAL A 14 2.22 7.61 -35.66
CA VAL A 14 0.76 7.51 -35.91
C VAL A 14 0.07 6.56 -34.92
N ALA A 15 0.72 5.47 -34.51
CA ALA A 15 0.15 4.53 -33.55
C ALA A 15 -0.03 5.15 -32.13
N SER A 16 0.89 6.04 -31.72
CA SER A 16 0.80 6.71 -30.41
C SER A 16 -0.32 7.76 -30.35
N THR A 17 -0.57 8.47 -31.44
CA THR A 17 -1.64 9.50 -31.50
C THR A 17 -3.04 8.87 -31.50
N CYS A 18 -3.22 7.70 -32.10
CA CYS A 18 -4.50 6.99 -32.10
C CYS A 18 -4.89 6.49 -30.70
N ALA A 19 -3.94 6.03 -29.90
CA ALA A 19 -4.21 5.54 -28.54
C ALA A 19 -4.69 6.69 -27.62
N LEU A 20 -4.00 7.82 -27.65
CA LEU A 20 -4.37 9.00 -26.84
C LEU A 20 -5.74 9.58 -27.23
N ALA A 21 -6.10 9.55 -28.50
CA ALA A 21 -7.40 10.00 -28.98
C ALA A 21 -8.54 9.07 -28.52
N GLN A 22 -8.28 7.76 -28.50
CA GLN A 22 -9.25 6.76 -28.01
C GLN A 22 -9.52 6.91 -26.50
N ASP A 23 -8.47 7.08 -25.69
CA ASP A 23 -8.58 7.27 -24.26
C ASP A 23 -9.34 8.55 -23.90
N ALA A 24 -9.06 9.67 -24.62
CA ALA A 24 -9.76 10.93 -24.43
C ALA A 24 -11.24 10.83 -24.78
N ASN A 25 -11.59 10.14 -25.86
CA ASN A 25 -12.98 9.92 -26.27
C ASN A 25 -13.72 9.04 -25.26
N LEU A 26 -13.12 7.93 -24.83
CA LEU A 26 -13.70 7.03 -23.84
C LEU A 26 -13.94 7.73 -22.50
N LYS A 27 -13.00 8.56 -22.05
CA LYS A 27 -13.13 9.40 -20.86
C LYS A 27 -14.30 10.37 -20.97
N LYS A 28 -14.47 11.02 -22.13
CA LYS A 28 -15.60 11.92 -22.39
C LYS A 28 -16.92 11.19 -22.29
N ILE A 29 -17.06 10.07 -23.00
CA ILE A 29 -18.27 9.23 -23.02
C ILE A 29 -18.65 8.78 -21.61
N LEU A 30 -17.72 8.25 -20.83
CA LEU A 30 -17.97 7.79 -19.48
C LEU A 30 -18.39 8.92 -18.53
N ASN A 31 -17.76 10.09 -18.62
CA ASN A 31 -18.14 11.26 -17.82
C ASN A 31 -19.55 11.78 -18.17
N GLU A 32 -19.94 11.72 -19.45
CA GLU A 32 -21.28 12.15 -19.90
C GLU A 32 -22.37 11.17 -19.47
N ARG A 33 -22.08 9.85 -19.55
CA ARG A 33 -23.07 8.80 -19.23
C ARG A 33 -23.17 8.52 -17.73
N LEU A 34 -22.07 8.70 -17.00
CA LEU A 34 -21.95 8.37 -15.57
C LEU A 34 -21.40 9.59 -14.79
N PRO A 35 -22.17 10.68 -14.64
CA PRO A 35 -21.70 11.90 -13.98
C PRO A 35 -21.38 11.71 -12.48
N SER A 36 -21.89 10.63 -11.87
CA SER A 36 -21.58 10.25 -10.49
C SER A 36 -20.26 9.47 -10.34
N LEU A 37 -19.65 9.04 -11.44
CA LEU A 37 -18.36 8.34 -11.39
C LEU A 37 -17.28 9.35 -10.92
N PRO A 38 -16.42 8.97 -9.95
CA PRO A 38 -15.32 9.82 -9.55
C PRO A 38 -14.43 10.17 -10.73
N LYS A 39 -13.71 11.29 -10.63
CA LYS A 39 -12.83 11.77 -11.71
C LYS A 39 -11.95 10.67 -12.26
N ILE A 40 -12.05 10.40 -13.56
CA ILE A 40 -11.18 9.43 -14.24
C ILE A 40 -9.76 10.02 -14.33
N GLU A 41 -8.79 9.33 -13.73
CA GLU A 41 -7.38 9.74 -13.70
C GLU A 41 -6.60 9.09 -14.85
N GLU A 42 -6.87 7.82 -15.13
CA GLU A 42 -6.13 7.03 -16.13
C GLU A 42 -7.06 6.05 -16.85
N ILE A 43 -6.82 5.84 -18.12
CA ILE A 43 -7.40 4.76 -18.91
C ILE A 43 -6.24 3.98 -19.51
N SER A 44 -6.26 2.66 -19.41
CA SER A 44 -5.21 1.81 -19.94
C SER A 44 -5.75 0.50 -20.52
N LYS A 45 -5.01 -0.06 -21.48
CA LYS A 45 -5.35 -1.35 -22.07
C LYS A 45 -5.08 -2.47 -21.07
N THR A 46 -5.95 -3.48 -21.08
CA THR A 46 -5.71 -4.72 -20.33
C THR A 46 -5.15 -5.80 -21.25
N PRO A 47 -4.60 -6.90 -20.71
CA PRO A 47 -4.25 -8.09 -21.52
C PRO A 47 -5.47 -8.75 -22.18
N MET A 48 -6.70 -8.48 -21.71
CA MET A 48 -7.92 -8.96 -22.33
C MET A 48 -8.30 -8.05 -23.51
N PRO A 49 -8.30 -8.56 -24.76
CA PRO A 49 -8.62 -7.75 -25.93
C PRO A 49 -9.98 -7.06 -25.83
N GLY A 50 -10.03 -5.76 -26.15
CA GLY A 50 -11.27 -4.97 -26.14
C GLY A 50 -11.71 -4.49 -24.76
N VAL A 51 -11.00 -4.83 -23.69
CA VAL A 51 -11.27 -4.38 -22.31
C VAL A 51 -10.23 -3.36 -21.88
N PHE A 52 -10.69 -2.25 -21.32
CA PHE A 52 -9.90 -1.15 -20.80
C PHE A 52 -10.04 -1.05 -19.28
N GLU A 53 -8.94 -0.79 -18.59
CA GLU A 53 -8.92 -0.42 -17.18
C GLU A 53 -9.19 1.07 -17.05
N ILE A 54 -10.08 1.44 -16.15
CA ILE A 54 -10.43 2.82 -15.79
C ILE A 54 -10.04 3.02 -14.33
N ARG A 55 -8.99 3.81 -14.08
CA ARG A 55 -8.62 4.22 -12.73
C ARG A 55 -9.23 5.58 -12.43
N VAL A 56 -10.01 5.63 -11.37
CA VAL A 56 -10.65 6.85 -10.90
C VAL A 56 -9.94 7.42 -9.66
N GLN A 57 -10.31 8.64 -9.29
CA GLN A 57 -9.81 9.28 -8.07
C GLN A 57 -10.05 8.38 -6.86
N GLY A 58 -8.99 8.13 -6.11
CA GLY A 58 -9.01 7.17 -5.00
C GLY A 58 -8.34 5.84 -5.31
N ASN A 59 -7.82 5.67 -6.52
CA ASN A 59 -7.23 4.43 -7.04
C ASN A 59 -8.22 3.27 -7.17
N GLU A 60 -9.52 3.55 -7.20
CA GLU A 60 -10.51 2.53 -7.52
C GLU A 60 -10.44 2.18 -9.01
N ILE A 61 -10.52 0.88 -9.31
CA ILE A 61 -10.38 0.33 -10.66
C ILE A 61 -11.72 -0.22 -11.13
N PHE A 62 -12.09 0.20 -12.33
CA PHE A 62 -13.20 -0.33 -13.11
C PHE A 62 -12.68 -0.83 -14.46
N TYR A 63 -13.50 -1.59 -15.16
CA TYR A 63 -13.21 -2.03 -16.53
C TYR A 63 -14.38 -1.66 -17.45
N THR A 64 -14.05 -1.42 -18.72
CA THR A 64 -15.05 -1.07 -19.74
C THR A 64 -14.65 -1.63 -21.09
N ASP A 65 -15.61 -1.72 -22.00
CA ASP A 65 -15.36 -2.00 -23.41
C ASP A 65 -14.85 -0.75 -24.16
N ALA A 66 -14.39 -0.92 -25.38
CA ALA A 66 -13.83 0.18 -26.18
C ALA A 66 -14.81 1.32 -26.51
N LYS A 67 -16.14 1.09 -26.35
CA LYS A 67 -17.19 2.08 -26.60
C LYS A 67 -17.73 2.74 -25.31
N GLY A 68 -17.32 2.25 -24.15
CA GLY A 68 -17.87 2.69 -22.86
C GLY A 68 -19.34 2.31 -22.67
N ASP A 69 -19.81 1.26 -23.33
CA ASP A 69 -21.20 0.81 -23.25
C ASP A 69 -21.47 0.04 -21.95
N PHE A 70 -20.43 -0.56 -21.36
CA PHE A 70 -20.52 -1.34 -20.13
C PHE A 70 -19.45 -0.88 -19.14
N LEU A 71 -19.79 -0.78 -17.86
CA LEU A 71 -18.85 -0.59 -16.76
C LEU A 71 -18.89 -1.82 -15.85
N ILE A 72 -17.73 -2.40 -15.58
CA ILE A 72 -17.56 -3.56 -14.72
C ILE A 72 -16.80 -3.14 -13.48
N GLN A 73 -17.36 -3.39 -12.31
CA GLN A 73 -16.69 -3.31 -11.01
C GLN A 73 -16.36 -4.71 -10.54
N GLY A 74 -15.07 -5.02 -10.40
CA GLY A 74 -14.64 -6.37 -10.03
C GLY A 74 -13.16 -6.61 -10.32
N ALA A 75 -12.76 -7.90 -10.25
CA ALA A 75 -11.38 -8.32 -10.49
C ALA A 75 -11.19 -8.93 -11.87
N LEU A 76 -10.14 -8.52 -12.57
CA LEU A 76 -9.64 -9.16 -13.78
C LEU A 76 -8.61 -10.22 -13.38
N ILE A 77 -8.94 -11.49 -13.61
CA ILE A 77 -8.11 -12.63 -13.23
C ILE A 77 -7.58 -13.33 -14.48
N ASP A 78 -6.26 -13.42 -14.60
CA ASP A 78 -5.61 -14.29 -15.57
C ASP A 78 -5.67 -15.74 -15.08
N THR A 79 -6.57 -16.51 -15.63
CA THR A 79 -6.80 -17.91 -15.22
C THR A 79 -5.68 -18.86 -15.65
N LYS A 80 -4.91 -18.50 -16.70
CA LYS A 80 -3.75 -19.29 -17.17
C LYS A 80 -2.57 -19.14 -16.21
N GLN A 81 -2.29 -17.90 -15.81
CA GLN A 81 -1.20 -17.59 -14.90
C GLN A 81 -1.64 -17.62 -13.43
N LYS A 82 -2.94 -17.81 -13.17
CA LYS A 82 -3.56 -17.77 -11.82
C LYS A 82 -3.23 -16.48 -11.06
N ARG A 83 -3.30 -15.33 -11.75
CA ARG A 83 -2.96 -14.01 -11.21
C ARG A 83 -4.18 -13.12 -11.18
N ASN A 84 -4.34 -12.37 -10.10
CA ASN A 84 -5.31 -11.30 -9.99
C ASN A 84 -4.67 -9.97 -10.45
N LEU A 85 -4.91 -9.60 -11.70
CA LEU A 85 -4.30 -8.42 -12.30
C LEU A 85 -4.77 -7.11 -11.66
N THR A 86 -6.01 -7.08 -11.17
CA THR A 86 -6.56 -5.93 -10.43
C THR A 86 -5.85 -5.74 -9.10
N GLU A 87 -5.62 -6.81 -8.35
CA GLU A 87 -4.90 -6.78 -7.08
C GLU A 87 -3.45 -6.32 -7.30
N GLU A 88 -2.74 -6.92 -8.25
CA GLU A 88 -1.38 -6.50 -8.60
C GLU A 88 -1.29 -5.02 -9.01
N ARG A 89 -2.31 -4.51 -9.69
CA ARG A 89 -2.39 -3.10 -10.06
C ARG A 89 -2.62 -2.22 -8.83
N ASN A 90 -3.52 -2.61 -7.95
CA ASN A 90 -3.79 -1.93 -6.68
C ASN A 90 -2.55 -1.89 -5.78
N ASP A 91 -1.81 -3.00 -5.71
CA ASP A 91 -0.55 -3.06 -4.95
C ASP A 91 0.47 -2.06 -5.49
N LYS A 92 0.66 -2.01 -6.81
CA LYS A 92 1.53 -1.02 -7.45
C LYS A 92 1.10 0.42 -7.21
N LEU A 93 -0.21 0.70 -7.28
CA LEU A 93 -0.76 2.05 -7.07
C LEU A 93 -0.70 2.49 -5.59
N SER A 94 -0.69 1.55 -4.66
CA SER A 94 -0.64 1.81 -3.22
C SER A 94 0.77 1.71 -2.64
N ALA A 95 1.74 1.27 -3.42
CA ALA A 95 3.13 1.17 -2.98
C ALA A 95 3.71 2.55 -2.62
N ILE A 96 4.48 2.58 -1.56
CA ILE A 96 5.22 3.78 -1.11
C ILE A 96 6.69 3.41 -1.03
N PRO A 97 7.59 4.09 -1.77
CA PRO A 97 9.02 3.84 -1.68
C PRO A 97 9.50 3.87 -0.22
N PHE A 98 10.32 2.90 0.17
CA PHE A 98 10.79 2.76 1.55
C PHE A 98 11.40 4.07 2.09
N ASP A 99 12.19 4.76 1.28
CA ASP A 99 12.85 6.01 1.66
C ASP A 99 11.88 7.18 1.87
N SER A 100 10.64 7.04 1.38
CA SER A 100 9.56 8.01 1.59
C SER A 100 8.77 7.74 2.88
N LEU A 101 8.92 6.55 3.48
CA LEU A 101 8.26 6.22 4.74
C LEU A 101 8.90 6.97 5.91
N PRO A 102 8.14 7.38 6.93
CA PRO A 102 8.65 8.18 8.05
C PRO A 102 9.41 7.34 9.07
N VAL A 103 10.29 6.42 8.60
CA VAL A 103 11.03 5.45 9.43
C VAL A 103 11.94 6.10 10.47
N LYS A 104 12.33 7.37 10.28
CA LYS A 104 13.08 8.15 11.27
C LYS A 104 12.32 8.35 12.60
N PHE A 105 11.00 8.19 12.58
CA PHE A 105 10.14 8.30 13.77
C PHE A 105 9.78 6.94 14.38
N ALA A 106 10.19 5.85 13.72
CA ALA A 106 9.94 4.51 14.24
C ALA A 106 10.79 4.20 15.48
N PHE A 107 10.30 3.29 16.30
CA PHE A 107 11.20 2.48 17.09
C PHE A 107 11.45 1.16 16.35
N THR A 108 12.60 0.54 16.55
CA THR A 108 13.02 -0.63 15.81
C THR A 108 13.16 -1.85 16.69
N GLN A 109 12.82 -3.01 16.12
CA GLN A 109 13.16 -4.31 16.69
C GLN A 109 14.00 -5.07 15.66
N VAL A 110 15.16 -5.55 16.07
CA VAL A 110 16.05 -6.34 15.21
C VAL A 110 16.01 -7.78 15.67
N LYS A 111 15.73 -8.70 14.75
CA LYS A 111 15.74 -10.13 14.97
C LYS A 111 16.77 -10.77 14.05
N GLY A 112 17.56 -11.73 14.59
CA GLY A 112 18.61 -12.39 13.84
C GLY A 112 19.59 -11.40 13.20
N ASN A 113 19.87 -11.55 11.91
CA ASN A 113 20.82 -10.69 11.19
C ASN A 113 20.24 -9.32 10.76
N GLY A 114 18.94 -9.08 10.94
CA GLY A 114 18.26 -7.82 10.64
C GLY A 114 18.24 -7.38 9.16
N LYS A 115 18.65 -8.24 8.22
CA LYS A 115 18.86 -7.82 6.81
C LYS A 115 17.58 -7.45 6.07
N ARG A 116 16.49 -8.17 6.32
CA ARG A 116 15.18 -7.88 5.72
C ARG A 116 14.52 -6.72 6.47
N LYS A 117 13.73 -5.90 5.81
CA LYS A 117 13.10 -4.73 6.40
C LYS A 117 11.58 -4.84 6.32
N LEU A 118 10.91 -4.51 7.41
CA LEU A 118 9.46 -4.45 7.52
C LEU A 118 9.06 -3.17 8.24
N VAL A 119 8.17 -2.39 7.66
CA VAL A 119 7.57 -1.22 8.33
C VAL A 119 6.14 -1.55 8.70
N VAL A 120 5.75 -1.21 9.92
CA VAL A 120 4.42 -1.53 10.47
C VAL A 120 3.80 -0.27 11.05
N PHE A 121 2.71 0.20 10.45
CA PHE A 121 1.83 1.20 11.05
C PHE A 121 0.86 0.48 11.98
N ALA A 122 0.96 0.69 13.27
CA ALA A 122 0.20 -0.05 14.27
C ALA A 122 -0.41 0.84 15.36
N ASP A 123 -1.61 0.46 15.80
CA ASP A 123 -2.30 1.06 16.92
C ASP A 123 -2.21 0.12 18.14
N PRO A 124 -1.85 0.62 19.34
CA PRO A 124 -1.70 -0.21 20.53
C PRO A 124 -3.01 -0.88 20.99
N ASN A 125 -4.16 -0.35 20.64
CA ASN A 125 -5.46 -0.93 20.98
C ASN A 125 -6.06 -1.81 19.87
N CYS A 126 -5.39 -1.90 18.72
CA CYS A 126 -5.88 -2.70 17.63
C CYS A 126 -5.73 -4.21 17.88
N GLY A 127 -6.84 -4.94 17.94
CA GLY A 127 -6.83 -6.40 18.12
C GLY A 127 -6.10 -7.16 17.01
N TYR A 128 -6.21 -6.70 15.77
CA TYR A 128 -5.47 -7.26 14.63
C TYR A 128 -3.97 -6.99 14.73
N CYS A 129 -3.55 -5.82 15.26
CA CYS A 129 -2.14 -5.55 15.54
C CYS A 129 -1.59 -6.51 16.61
N LYS A 130 -2.35 -6.77 17.69
CA LYS A 130 -1.96 -7.75 18.71
C LYS A 130 -1.83 -9.17 18.16
N ARG A 131 -2.73 -9.57 17.23
CA ARG A 131 -2.61 -10.85 16.54
C ARG A 131 -1.35 -10.88 15.66
N PHE A 132 -1.12 -9.84 14.89
CA PHE A 132 0.04 -9.70 14.03
C PHE A 132 1.37 -9.77 14.81
N GLU A 133 1.46 -9.12 15.98
CA GLU A 133 2.64 -9.19 16.84
C GLU A 133 2.95 -10.62 17.28
N ARG A 134 1.94 -11.46 17.55
CA ARG A 134 2.16 -12.89 17.86
C ARG A 134 2.73 -13.66 16.67
N ASP A 135 2.31 -13.35 15.45
CA ASP A 135 2.86 -13.96 14.24
C ASP A 135 4.29 -13.46 13.97
N LEU A 136 4.58 -12.18 14.24
CA LEU A 136 5.93 -11.62 14.15
C LEU A 136 6.94 -12.29 15.08
N GLN A 137 6.49 -12.92 16.19
CA GLN A 137 7.43 -13.65 17.05
C GLN A 137 8.06 -14.85 16.35
N LYS A 138 7.44 -15.39 15.31
CA LYS A 138 7.91 -16.53 14.52
C LYS A 138 8.86 -16.15 13.38
N ILE A 139 9.02 -14.84 13.13
CA ILE A 139 9.83 -14.29 12.04
C ILE A 139 11.21 -13.94 12.56
N ASP A 140 12.25 -14.27 11.78
CA ASP A 140 13.64 -13.97 12.11
C ASP A 140 14.35 -13.21 10.97
N ASN A 141 15.59 -12.80 11.17
CA ASN A 141 16.43 -12.11 10.17
C ASN A 141 15.77 -10.86 9.58
N VAL A 142 15.12 -10.05 10.42
CA VAL A 142 14.36 -8.87 10.01
C VAL A 142 14.59 -7.69 10.96
N THR A 143 14.68 -6.49 10.39
CA THR A 143 14.52 -5.22 11.12
C THR A 143 13.11 -4.72 10.94
N ILE A 144 12.36 -4.61 12.03
CA ILE A 144 10.98 -4.15 12.06
C ILE A 144 10.97 -2.70 12.54
N TYR A 145 10.38 -1.81 11.73
CA TYR A 145 10.19 -0.39 12.02
C TYR A 145 8.73 -0.18 12.44
N HIS A 146 8.49 -0.01 13.74
CA HIS A 146 7.15 0.25 14.26
C HIS A 146 6.83 1.73 14.25
N LEU A 147 5.81 2.12 13.52
CA LEU A 147 5.26 3.47 13.44
C LEU A 147 3.96 3.51 14.24
N MET A 148 3.97 4.26 15.36
CA MET A 148 2.78 4.45 16.19
C MET A 148 1.70 5.21 15.42
N TYR A 149 0.60 4.54 15.10
CA TYR A 149 -0.50 5.07 14.32
C TYR A 149 -1.82 4.97 15.09
N PRO A 150 -2.00 5.82 16.15
CA PRO A 150 -3.16 5.76 17.04
C PRO A 150 -4.42 6.35 16.41
N VAL A 151 -5.21 5.53 15.74
CA VAL A 151 -6.43 5.92 15.03
C VAL A 151 -7.72 5.45 15.73
N LEU A 152 -7.61 4.67 16.81
CA LEU A 152 -8.74 4.08 17.54
C LEU A 152 -9.18 4.89 18.79
N GLY A 153 -8.87 6.17 18.83
CA GLY A 153 -9.35 7.09 19.85
C GLY A 153 -8.31 7.53 20.89
N GLU A 154 -8.76 8.23 21.93
CA GLU A 154 -7.86 8.92 22.86
C GLU A 154 -7.00 7.96 23.70
N ASP A 155 -7.52 6.81 24.08
CA ASP A 155 -6.76 5.80 24.82
C ASP A 155 -5.60 5.23 23.98
N SER A 156 -5.80 5.05 22.67
CA SER A 156 -4.73 4.67 21.73
C SER A 156 -3.64 5.75 21.67
N LYS A 157 -4.04 7.03 21.63
CA LYS A 157 -3.09 8.15 21.66
C LYS A 157 -2.29 8.20 22.96
N ALA A 158 -2.96 8.01 24.11
CA ALA A 158 -2.30 7.98 25.40
C ALA A 158 -1.28 6.84 25.50
N LYS A 159 -1.67 5.63 25.13
CA LYS A 159 -0.77 4.48 25.11
C LYS A 159 0.40 4.65 24.14
N SER A 160 0.16 5.18 22.93
CA SER A 160 1.21 5.47 21.97
C SER A 160 2.23 6.46 22.50
N ARG A 161 1.78 7.54 23.16
CA ARG A 161 2.68 8.48 23.84
C ARG A 161 3.50 7.80 24.93
N ASN A 162 2.87 7.03 25.80
CA ASN A 162 3.53 6.33 26.89
C ASN A 162 4.60 5.35 26.38
N ILE A 163 4.32 4.61 25.29
CA ILE A 163 5.28 3.71 24.65
C ILE A 163 6.42 4.51 24.01
N ALA A 164 6.10 5.60 23.30
CA ALA A 164 7.11 6.44 22.65
C ALA A 164 8.07 7.11 23.65
N CYS A 165 7.58 7.41 24.87
CA CYS A 165 8.36 8.02 25.94
C CYS A 165 9.05 7.00 26.85
N ALA A 166 8.79 5.70 26.70
CA ALA A 166 9.41 4.66 27.51
C ALA A 166 10.92 4.55 27.23
N LYS A 167 11.71 4.21 28.26
CA LYS A 167 13.16 4.00 28.14
C LYS A 167 13.49 2.91 27.12
N ASP A 168 12.73 1.81 27.13
CA ASP A 168 12.81 0.71 26.18
C ASP A 168 11.46 0.58 25.48
N ARG A 169 11.35 1.25 24.32
CA ARG A 169 10.12 1.29 23.51
C ARG A 169 9.71 -0.07 23.01
N ALA A 170 10.69 -0.87 22.56
CA ALA A 170 10.45 -2.18 21.99
C ALA A 170 9.93 -3.15 23.05
N LYS A 171 10.55 -3.17 24.22
CA LYS A 171 10.08 -3.99 25.35
C LYS A 171 8.68 -3.54 25.80
N THR A 172 8.45 -2.23 25.97
CA THR A 172 7.16 -1.70 26.41
C THR A 172 6.04 -2.02 25.41
N TRP A 173 6.33 -1.95 24.11
CA TRP A 173 5.42 -2.39 23.06
C TRP A 173 5.07 -3.87 23.17
N ASN A 174 6.07 -4.73 23.29
CA ASN A 174 5.86 -6.17 23.42
C ASN A 174 5.10 -6.55 24.70
N ASP A 175 5.42 -5.93 25.83
CA ASP A 175 4.72 -6.14 27.09
C ASP A 175 3.22 -5.82 26.93
N TRP A 176 2.88 -4.70 26.27
CA TRP A 176 1.49 -4.34 26.00
C TRP A 176 0.82 -5.25 24.97
N MET A 177 1.45 -5.44 23.82
CA MET A 177 0.82 -6.14 22.69
C MET A 177 0.67 -7.65 22.91
N LEU A 178 1.62 -8.26 23.61
CA LEU A 178 1.67 -9.71 23.79
C LEU A 178 1.16 -10.15 25.16
N GLN A 179 1.34 -9.33 26.21
CA GLN A 179 1.07 -9.70 27.59
C GLN A 179 -0.02 -8.84 28.25
N GLY A 180 -0.42 -7.74 27.62
CA GLY A 180 -1.42 -6.82 28.17
C GLY A 180 -0.92 -5.96 29.35
N ILE A 181 0.41 -5.90 29.56
CA ILE A 181 1.02 -5.07 30.60
C ILE A 181 0.96 -3.61 30.14
N ALA A 182 0.23 -2.78 30.87
CA ALA A 182 0.03 -1.39 30.48
C ALA A 182 1.35 -0.59 30.44
N PRO A 183 1.57 0.25 29.40
CA PRO A 183 2.75 1.08 29.33
C PRO A 183 2.76 2.11 30.46
N PRO A 184 3.94 2.39 31.06
CA PRO A 184 4.06 3.35 32.14
C PRO A 184 3.68 4.76 31.67
N VAL A 185 3.05 5.55 32.53
CA VAL A 185 2.74 6.96 32.21
C VAL A 185 4.03 7.77 32.32
N VAL A 186 4.54 8.20 31.15
CA VAL A 186 5.76 9.01 31.03
C VAL A 186 5.48 10.17 30.07
N ALA A 187 5.97 11.35 30.43
CA ALA A 187 5.83 12.54 29.59
C ALA A 187 7.15 12.83 28.83
N CYS A 188 7.03 13.05 27.53
CA CYS A 188 8.10 13.55 26.66
C CYS A 188 7.47 14.24 25.45
N ASP A 189 8.31 14.81 24.57
CA ASP A 189 7.86 15.31 23.30
C ASP A 189 7.48 14.13 22.37
N THR A 190 6.25 14.18 21.84
CA THR A 190 5.66 13.13 20.98
C THR A 190 5.14 13.68 19.65
N HIS A 191 5.64 14.85 19.20
CA HIS A 191 5.26 15.44 17.90
C HIS A 191 5.49 14.49 16.71
N ASN A 192 6.38 13.54 16.84
CA ASN A 192 6.62 12.50 15.85
C ASN A 192 5.42 11.59 15.61
N ILE A 193 4.56 11.36 16.63
CA ILE A 193 3.33 10.57 16.47
C ILE A 193 2.36 11.30 15.55
N ASP A 194 2.20 12.61 15.76
CA ASP A 194 1.31 13.43 14.93
C ASP A 194 1.78 13.44 13.47
N ALA A 195 3.10 13.54 13.25
CA ALA A 195 3.69 13.44 11.91
C ALA A 195 3.44 12.08 11.24
N ILE A 196 3.50 10.97 12.00
CA ILE A 196 3.15 9.63 11.50
C ILE A 196 1.67 9.56 11.13
N VAL A 197 0.78 10.12 11.97
CA VAL A 197 -0.66 10.15 11.71
C VAL A 197 -0.98 10.98 10.47
N GLU A 198 -0.36 12.15 10.32
CA GLU A 198 -0.53 12.98 9.13
C GLU A 198 -0.06 12.27 7.87
N PHE A 199 1.13 11.66 7.92
CA PHE A 199 1.65 10.84 6.82
C PHE A 199 0.68 9.72 6.44
N GLY A 200 0.16 8.99 7.42
CA GLY A 200 -0.77 7.89 7.18
C GLY A 200 -2.06 8.35 6.51
N LYS A 201 -2.66 9.45 6.99
CA LYS A 201 -3.85 10.06 6.39
C LYS A 201 -3.60 10.50 4.95
N LYS A 202 -2.51 11.21 4.69
CA LYS A 202 -2.11 11.68 3.36
C LYS A 202 -1.95 10.52 2.37
N ASN A 203 -1.41 9.40 2.83
CA ASN A 203 -1.17 8.21 2.01
C ASN A 203 -2.28 7.15 2.11
N ARG A 204 -3.46 7.54 2.61
CA ARG A 204 -4.65 6.68 2.69
C ARG A 204 -4.38 5.35 3.43
N ILE A 205 -3.64 5.41 4.52
CA ILE A 205 -3.50 4.29 5.46
C ILE A 205 -4.75 4.28 6.34
N ASN A 206 -5.76 3.52 5.92
CA ASN A 206 -7.11 3.58 6.51
C ASN A 206 -7.33 2.55 7.62
N GLY A 207 -6.32 1.75 7.96
CA GLY A 207 -6.45 0.71 8.98
C GLY A 207 -5.11 0.24 9.51
N THR A 208 -5.17 -0.47 10.63
CA THR A 208 -4.02 -1.06 11.31
C THR A 208 -4.22 -2.58 11.54
N PRO A 209 -3.15 -3.37 11.43
CA PRO A 209 -1.83 -2.93 10.96
C PRO A 209 -1.85 -2.64 9.45
N THR A 210 -0.94 -1.78 8.97
CA THR A 210 -0.59 -1.68 7.57
C THR A 210 0.92 -1.89 7.45
N LEU A 211 1.32 -2.77 6.55
CA LEU A 211 2.68 -3.26 6.41
C LEU A 211 3.31 -2.71 5.12
N PHE A 212 4.63 -2.47 5.15
CA PHE A 212 5.41 -2.14 3.96
C PHE A 212 6.69 -2.96 3.94
N ALA A 213 6.96 -3.59 2.81
CA ALA A 213 8.25 -4.22 2.54
C ALA A 213 9.29 -3.20 2.05
N ALA A 214 10.55 -3.61 1.91
CA ALA A 214 11.63 -2.71 1.51
C ALA A 214 11.52 -2.22 0.05
N ASP A 215 10.78 -2.91 -0.81
CA ASP A 215 10.48 -2.47 -2.18
C ASP A 215 9.28 -1.49 -2.26
N GLY A 216 8.68 -1.18 -1.11
CA GLY A 216 7.51 -0.31 -1.02
C GLY A 216 6.17 -1.03 -1.16
N THR A 217 6.16 -2.34 -1.37
CA THR A 217 4.94 -3.14 -1.42
C THR A 217 4.14 -2.97 -0.14
N ARG A 218 2.87 -2.59 -0.27
CA ARG A 218 1.95 -2.36 0.83
C ARG A 218 1.01 -3.53 1.01
N VAL A 219 0.88 -4.00 2.25
CA VAL A 219 -0.12 -5.01 2.64
C VAL A 219 -1.00 -4.44 3.75
N PRO A 220 -2.29 -4.17 3.48
CA PRO A 220 -3.23 -3.73 4.49
C PRO A 220 -3.73 -4.90 5.34
N GLY A 221 -3.76 -4.70 6.64
CA GLY A 221 -4.25 -5.69 7.60
C GLY A 221 -3.20 -6.68 8.11
N ALA A 222 -3.64 -7.50 9.06
CA ALA A 222 -2.80 -8.53 9.66
C ALA A 222 -2.73 -9.77 8.75
N ILE A 223 -1.52 -10.24 8.48
CA ILE A 223 -1.23 -11.47 7.75
C ILE A 223 -0.51 -12.46 8.67
N GLU A 224 -0.60 -13.74 8.34
CA GLU A 224 0.02 -14.82 9.11
C GLU A 224 1.52 -14.94 8.84
N ALA A 225 2.26 -15.62 9.73
CA ALA A 225 3.72 -15.75 9.65
C ALA A 225 4.22 -16.24 8.29
N ALA A 226 3.55 -17.21 7.67
CA ALA A 226 3.93 -17.72 6.34
C ALA A 226 3.81 -16.66 5.24
N GLN A 227 2.80 -15.79 5.33
CA GLN A 227 2.60 -14.70 4.39
C GLN A 227 3.63 -13.57 4.63
N ILE A 228 3.99 -13.30 5.90
CA ILE A 228 5.07 -12.36 6.25
C ILE A 228 6.39 -12.84 5.63
N GLU A 229 6.73 -14.12 5.80
CA GLU A 229 7.94 -14.70 5.18
C GLU A 229 7.92 -14.59 3.66
N SER A 230 6.78 -14.90 3.03
CA SER A 230 6.62 -14.75 1.58
C SER A 230 6.84 -13.32 1.12
N MET A 231 6.24 -12.33 1.81
CA MET A 231 6.39 -10.91 1.53
C MET A 231 7.87 -10.46 1.64
N LEU A 232 8.54 -10.85 2.72
CA LEU A 232 9.93 -10.47 2.97
C LEU A 232 10.91 -11.12 1.97
N ASN A 233 10.62 -12.32 1.50
CA ASN A 233 11.45 -13.05 0.54
C ASN A 233 11.21 -12.63 -0.92
N ALA A 234 10.06 -12.00 -1.23
CA ALA A 234 9.76 -11.46 -2.54
C ALA A 234 10.62 -10.23 -2.89
N VAL A 235 11.11 -9.53 -1.87
CA VAL A 235 11.98 -8.36 -2.03
C VAL A 235 13.40 -8.83 -2.34
N LYS A 236 13.88 -8.49 -3.54
CA LYS A 236 15.28 -8.72 -3.89
C LYS A 236 16.18 -7.80 -3.08
N PRO A 237 17.31 -8.29 -2.57
CA PRO A 237 18.29 -7.48 -1.84
C PRO A 237 18.92 -6.38 -2.68
#